data_33581a253c5961912c8e5836a88745d0
#
_entry.id   33581a253c5961912c8e5836a88745d0
#
_cell.length_a   1.000
_cell.length_b   1.000
_cell.length_c   1.000
_cell.angle_alpha   90.00
_cell.angle_beta   90.00
_cell.angle_gamma   90.00
#
_symmetry.space_group_name_H-M   'P 1'
#
loop_
_entity.id
_entity.type
_entity.pdbx_description
1 polymer ?
#
loop_
_entity_poly.entity_id
_entity_poly.type
_entity_poly.pdbx_seq_one_letter_code
_entity_poly.pdbx_strand_id
1 'polypeptide(L)'
;MKVTKISAITIFVKNMKDSCMFYSSIPKFEISYGGPDSNFTTFKISQSPDMYLNIESLSSKRKIENTCRIIFHTEDVDALYYYLRNDDIISNLGKFETKPRDADWGERYFQMYDPDGYEIVFATPID
;
A
#
# COMPACT_ATOMS: atom_id res chain seq x y z
N MET A 1 7.84 -30.67 0.77
CA MET A 1 8.01 -29.30 1.29
C MET A 1 7.81 -28.31 0.16
N LYS A 2 6.74 -27.57 0.16
CA LYS A 2 6.51 -26.55 -0.88
C LYS A 2 6.19 -25.20 -0.28
N VAL A 3 6.64 -24.14 -0.95
CA VAL A 3 6.25 -22.78 -0.63
C VAL A 3 4.79 -22.60 -1.04
N THR A 4 3.98 -22.05 -0.16
CA THR A 4 2.53 -21.97 -0.39
C THR A 4 2.04 -20.56 -0.73
N LYS A 5 2.72 -19.51 -0.22
CA LYS A 5 2.31 -18.13 -0.48
C LYS A 5 3.40 -17.14 -0.03
N ILE A 6 3.26 -15.90 -0.47
CA ILE A 6 3.96 -14.78 0.16
C ILE A 6 3.11 -14.36 1.35
N SER A 7 3.68 -14.38 2.57
CA SER A 7 2.92 -14.02 3.78
C SER A 7 2.92 -12.52 4.02
N ALA A 8 4.02 -11.85 3.72
CA ALA A 8 4.18 -10.42 3.97
C ALA A 8 5.23 -9.81 3.06
N ILE A 9 5.10 -8.51 2.84
CA ILE A 9 6.13 -7.68 2.20
C ILE A 9 6.52 -6.63 3.22
N THR A 10 7.81 -6.35 3.37
CA THR A 10 8.30 -5.30 4.26
C THR A 10 8.90 -4.17 3.41
N ILE A 11 8.44 -2.95 3.66
CA ILE A 11 9.02 -1.75 3.08
C ILE A 11 9.62 -0.89 4.19
N PHE A 12 10.62 -0.08 3.84
CA PHE A 12 11.33 0.77 4.79
C PHE A 12 10.86 2.21 4.62
N VAL A 13 10.58 2.87 5.73
CA VAL A 13 9.95 4.20 5.73
C VAL A 13 10.79 5.20 6.53
N LYS A 14 10.75 6.45 6.11
CA LYS A 14 11.47 7.53 6.80
C LYS A 14 10.73 8.03 8.03
N ASN A 15 9.40 8.06 7.98
CA ASN A 15 8.55 8.59 9.03
C ASN A 15 7.43 7.60 9.32
N MET A 16 7.57 6.84 10.41
CA MET A 16 6.60 5.81 10.78
C MET A 16 5.20 6.39 11.00
N LYS A 17 5.12 7.56 11.64
CA LYS A 17 3.83 8.20 11.91
C LYS A 17 3.08 8.53 10.62
N ASP A 18 3.76 9.16 9.67
CA ASP A 18 3.15 9.50 8.37
C ASP A 18 2.74 8.24 7.61
N SER A 19 3.60 7.23 7.58
CA SER A 19 3.30 5.99 6.87
C SER A 19 2.15 5.23 7.51
N CYS A 20 2.08 5.19 8.85
CA CYS A 20 0.93 4.60 9.55
C CYS A 20 -0.36 5.34 9.22
N MET A 21 -0.34 6.67 9.21
CA MET A 21 -1.52 7.46 8.85
C MET A 21 -1.96 7.17 7.42
N PHE A 22 -1.01 7.12 6.51
CA PHE A 22 -1.28 6.86 5.10
C PHE A 22 -1.95 5.50 4.90
N TYR A 23 -1.31 4.42 5.36
CA TYR A 23 -1.82 3.07 5.15
C TYR A 23 -3.09 2.78 5.95
N SER A 24 -3.24 3.36 7.15
CA SER A 24 -4.48 3.23 7.92
C SER A 24 -5.67 3.88 7.24
N SER A 25 -5.44 4.82 6.35
CA SER A 25 -6.52 5.50 5.61
C SER A 25 -7.03 4.71 4.42
N ILE A 26 -6.35 3.63 4.04
CA ILE A 26 -6.83 2.73 2.99
C ILE A 26 -7.88 1.81 3.61
N PRO A 27 -9.09 1.70 3.00
CA PRO A 27 -10.15 0.85 3.55
C PRO A 27 -9.67 -0.59 3.79
N LYS A 28 -10.04 -1.14 4.94
CA LYS A 28 -9.74 -2.51 5.37
C LYS A 28 -8.29 -2.78 5.77
N PHE A 29 -7.37 -1.83 5.60
CA PHE A 29 -6.03 -1.96 6.16
C PHE A 29 -6.12 -1.72 7.66
N GLU A 30 -5.70 -2.69 8.45
CA GLU A 30 -5.77 -2.63 9.91
C GLU A 30 -4.43 -2.93 10.55
N ILE A 31 -4.02 -2.12 11.52
CA ILE A 31 -2.80 -2.39 12.28
C ILE A 31 -3.04 -3.62 13.15
N SER A 32 -2.20 -4.64 12.96
CA SER A 32 -2.23 -5.85 13.76
C SER A 32 -1.06 -5.93 14.73
N TYR A 33 -0.02 -5.11 14.54
CA TYR A 33 1.13 -5.05 15.42
C TYR A 33 1.81 -3.68 15.27
N GLY A 34 2.34 -3.14 16.36
CA GLY A 34 3.05 -1.88 16.35
C GLY A 34 2.12 -0.67 16.27
N GLY A 35 2.54 0.36 15.58
CA GLY A 35 1.79 1.58 15.41
C GLY A 35 2.69 2.78 15.13
N PRO A 36 2.13 4.01 15.16
CA PRO A 36 2.87 5.22 14.79
C PRO A 36 4.13 5.52 15.62
N ASP A 37 4.17 5.02 16.85
CA ASP A 37 5.31 5.25 17.76
C ASP A 37 6.30 4.10 17.78
N SER A 38 6.10 3.08 16.94
CA SER A 38 6.95 1.89 16.86
C SER A 38 7.97 2.02 15.75
N ASN A 39 9.00 1.17 15.79
CA ASN A 39 9.97 1.04 14.70
C ASN A 39 9.54 0.04 13.65
N PHE A 40 8.49 -0.72 13.92
CA PHE A 40 7.98 -1.77 13.04
C PHE A 40 6.48 -1.87 13.22
N THR A 41 5.74 -1.84 12.12
CA THR A 41 4.28 -1.93 12.14
C THR A 41 3.82 -2.93 11.09
N THR A 42 2.86 -3.76 11.44
CA THR A 42 2.24 -4.72 10.53
C THR A 42 0.80 -4.33 10.27
N PHE A 43 0.44 -4.21 9.01
CA PHE A 43 -0.94 -4.07 8.56
C PHE A 43 -1.46 -5.39 8.04
N LYS A 44 -2.64 -5.79 8.49
CA LYS A 44 -3.37 -6.88 7.88
C LYS A 44 -4.22 -6.28 6.75
N ILE A 45 -4.04 -6.80 5.55
CA ILE A 45 -4.68 -6.24 4.35
C ILE A 45 -5.73 -7.18 3.75
N SER A 46 -5.76 -8.43 4.21
CA SER A 46 -6.72 -9.43 3.76
C SER A 46 -6.84 -10.54 4.78
N GLN A 47 -8.02 -11.13 4.86
CA GLN A 47 -8.30 -12.21 5.82
C GLN A 47 -8.37 -13.60 5.21
N SER A 48 -8.47 -13.72 3.89
CA SER A 48 -8.66 -15.04 3.29
C SER A 48 -8.10 -15.05 1.87
N PRO A 49 -6.83 -15.36 1.69
CA PRO A 49 -5.83 -15.70 2.73
C PRO A 49 -5.36 -14.49 3.53
N ASP A 50 -4.76 -14.75 4.70
CA ASP A 50 -4.14 -13.68 5.48
C ASP A 50 -2.94 -13.12 4.73
N MET A 51 -2.94 -11.81 4.53
CA MET A 51 -1.86 -11.11 3.87
C MET A 51 -1.49 -9.86 4.66
N TYR A 52 -0.20 -9.56 4.70
CA TYR A 52 0.32 -8.50 5.54
C TYR A 52 1.27 -7.58 4.78
N LEU A 53 1.22 -6.31 5.14
CA LEU A 53 2.22 -5.33 4.75
C LEU A 53 2.93 -4.86 6.02
N ASN A 54 4.24 -5.04 6.08
CA ASN A 54 5.05 -4.53 7.17
C ASN A 54 5.72 -3.23 6.74
N ILE A 55 5.76 -2.27 7.66
CA ILE A 55 6.56 -1.07 7.49
C ILE A 55 7.57 -1.00 8.64
N GLU A 56 8.82 -0.71 8.29
CA GLU A 56 9.91 -0.69 9.25
C GLU A 56 10.67 0.63 9.13
N SER A 57 11.02 1.21 10.28
CA SER A 57 11.76 2.47 10.28
C SER A 57 13.12 2.30 9.61
N LEU A 58 13.42 3.22 8.69
CA LEU A 58 14.69 3.21 7.98
C LEU A 58 15.81 3.53 8.94
N SER A 59 16.83 2.67 9.00
CA SER A 59 18.03 2.97 9.79
C SER A 59 18.89 3.97 9.03
N SER A 60 19.75 4.71 9.76
CA SER A 60 20.63 5.71 9.16
C SER A 60 21.59 5.15 8.12
N LYS A 61 21.75 3.83 8.08
CA LYS A 61 22.67 3.13 7.14
C LYS A 61 21.98 2.69 5.86
N ARG A 62 20.66 2.81 5.73
CA ARG A 62 19.92 2.36 4.55
C ARG A 62 19.40 3.54 3.77
N LYS A 63 19.41 3.40 2.44
CA LYS A 63 18.76 4.35 1.53
C LYS A 63 17.50 3.70 0.98
N ILE A 64 16.47 4.52 0.80
CA ILE A 64 15.30 4.07 0.04
C ILE A 64 15.64 4.17 -1.44
N GLU A 65 15.63 3.03 -2.09
CA GLU A 65 15.79 2.94 -3.55
C GLU A 65 14.45 2.54 -4.13
N ASN A 66 13.67 3.48 -4.58
CA ASN A 66 12.27 3.33 -4.98
C ASN A 66 12.08 2.40 -6.19
N THR A 67 12.55 1.17 -6.09
CA THR A 67 12.47 0.18 -7.16
C THR A 67 11.36 -0.85 -6.96
N CYS A 68 10.66 -0.78 -5.84
CA CYS A 68 9.57 -1.71 -5.52
C CYS A 68 8.24 -1.14 -6.00
N ARG A 69 7.43 -2.00 -6.60
CA ARG A 69 6.04 -1.73 -6.95
C ARG A 69 5.18 -2.75 -6.23
N ILE A 70 4.14 -2.30 -5.54
CA ILE A 70 3.19 -3.19 -4.90
C ILE A 70 1.85 -3.04 -5.61
N ILE A 71 1.28 -4.16 -6.01
CA ILE A 71 -0.03 -4.20 -6.66
C ILE A 71 -1.01 -4.84 -5.70
N PHE A 72 -2.04 -4.08 -5.31
CA PHE A 72 -3.13 -4.55 -4.49
C PHE A 72 -4.36 -4.76 -5.37
N HIS A 73 -5.09 -5.85 -5.15
CA HIS A 73 -6.38 -6.05 -5.83
C HIS A 73 -7.50 -5.46 -4.98
N THR A 74 -8.47 -4.87 -5.63
CA THR A 74 -9.69 -4.37 -5.03
C THR A 74 -10.87 -4.80 -5.88
N GLU A 75 -12.07 -4.87 -5.27
CA GLU A 75 -13.27 -5.26 -6.00
C GLU A 75 -13.78 -4.16 -6.93
N ASP A 76 -13.53 -2.89 -6.58
CA ASP A 76 -13.99 -1.75 -7.37
C ASP A 76 -12.94 -0.65 -7.34
N VAL A 77 -12.11 -0.64 -8.37
CA VAL A 77 -10.98 0.29 -8.44
C VAL A 77 -11.44 1.74 -8.59
N ASP A 78 -12.54 1.98 -9.30
CA ASP A 78 -13.06 3.35 -9.46
C ASP A 78 -13.57 3.90 -8.14
N ALA A 79 -14.34 3.11 -7.38
CA ALA A 79 -14.84 3.52 -6.08
C ALA A 79 -13.68 3.79 -5.11
N LEU A 80 -12.67 2.93 -5.10
CA LEU A 80 -11.49 3.12 -4.26
C LEU A 80 -10.76 4.41 -4.64
N TYR A 81 -10.58 4.67 -5.93
CA TYR A 81 -9.90 5.88 -6.39
C TYR A 81 -10.61 7.13 -5.88
N TYR A 82 -11.93 7.22 -6.03
CA TYR A 82 -12.68 8.39 -5.57
C TYR A 82 -12.65 8.52 -4.05
N TYR A 83 -12.72 7.40 -3.33
CA TYR A 83 -12.59 7.41 -1.87
C TYR A 83 -11.24 8.00 -1.45
N LEU A 84 -10.14 7.50 -2.02
CA LEU A 84 -8.80 7.95 -1.67
C LEU A 84 -8.54 9.39 -2.13
N ARG A 85 -9.05 9.78 -3.29
CA ARG A 85 -8.91 11.16 -3.79
C ARG A 85 -9.57 12.19 -2.88
N ASN A 86 -10.63 11.80 -2.21
CA ASN A 86 -11.37 12.69 -1.31
C ASN A 86 -10.89 12.59 0.16
N ASP A 87 -9.91 11.77 0.42
CA ASP A 87 -9.32 11.64 1.76
C ASP A 87 -8.15 12.60 1.89
N ASP A 88 -8.21 13.49 2.89
CA ASP A 88 -7.19 14.52 3.08
C ASP A 88 -5.83 13.94 3.46
N ILE A 89 -5.80 12.89 4.26
CA ILE A 89 -4.55 12.24 4.67
C ILE A 89 -3.85 11.64 3.46
N ILE A 90 -4.58 10.89 2.65
CA ILE A 90 -4.04 10.27 1.43
C ILE A 90 -3.54 11.35 0.46
N SER A 91 -4.33 12.41 0.26
CA SER A 91 -3.99 13.48 -0.68
C SER A 91 -2.78 14.29 -0.23
N ASN A 92 -2.60 14.46 1.08
CA ASN A 92 -1.47 15.21 1.62
C ASN A 92 -0.18 14.39 1.70
N LEU A 93 -0.28 13.11 2.02
CA LEU A 93 0.89 12.25 2.26
C LEU A 93 1.31 11.44 1.03
N GLY A 94 0.39 11.16 0.12
CA GLY A 94 0.67 10.42 -1.10
C GLY A 94 0.60 11.29 -2.33
N LYS A 95 0.81 10.68 -3.48
CA LYS A 95 0.73 11.37 -4.76
C LYS A 95 0.07 10.45 -5.79
N PHE A 96 -1.02 10.92 -6.40
CA PHE A 96 -1.68 10.18 -7.47
C PHE A 96 -0.93 10.40 -8.79
N GLU A 97 -0.67 9.31 -9.51
CA GLU A 97 0.02 9.36 -10.80
C GLU A 97 -0.96 9.23 -11.96
N THR A 98 -1.89 8.29 -11.88
CA THR A 98 -2.88 8.06 -12.94
C THR A 98 -4.29 8.01 -12.36
N LYS A 99 -5.28 8.29 -13.22
CA LYS A 99 -6.67 7.96 -12.94
C LYS A 99 -6.92 6.49 -13.31
N PRO A 100 -8.04 5.90 -12.87
CA PRO A 100 -8.38 4.54 -13.29
C PRO A 100 -8.47 4.41 -14.80
N ARG A 101 -7.85 3.38 -15.34
CA ARG A 101 -7.87 3.08 -16.77
C ARG A 101 -7.66 1.58 -17.01
N ASP A 102 -8.09 1.12 -18.17
CA ASP A 102 -7.93 -0.27 -18.58
C ASP A 102 -6.52 -0.49 -19.12
N ALA A 103 -5.91 -1.59 -18.71
CA ALA A 103 -4.60 -1.99 -19.16
C ALA A 103 -4.71 -3.14 -20.15
N ASP A 104 -3.68 -3.31 -20.98
CA ASP A 104 -3.63 -4.37 -22.00
C ASP A 104 -3.61 -5.77 -21.40
N TRP A 105 -3.18 -5.90 -20.13
CA TRP A 105 -3.06 -7.21 -19.49
C TRP A 105 -4.33 -7.68 -18.76
N GLY A 106 -5.46 -7.00 -18.96
CA GLY A 106 -6.75 -7.49 -18.46
C GLY A 106 -7.14 -6.97 -17.07
N GLU A 107 -6.61 -5.83 -16.67
CA GLU A 107 -6.96 -5.18 -15.41
C GLU A 107 -7.27 -3.71 -15.63
N ARG A 108 -8.20 -3.19 -14.81
CA ARG A 108 -8.39 -1.75 -14.67
C ARG A 108 -7.66 -1.30 -13.42
N TYR A 109 -6.86 -0.25 -13.49
CA TYR A 109 -5.96 0.12 -12.41
C TYR A 109 -5.78 1.63 -12.30
N PHE A 110 -5.31 2.09 -11.16
CA PHE A 110 -4.68 3.39 -11.00
C PHE A 110 -3.39 3.24 -10.18
N GLN A 111 -2.53 4.22 -10.33
CA GLN A 111 -1.21 4.21 -9.75
C GLN A 111 -1.01 5.45 -8.88
N MET A 112 -0.36 5.27 -7.75
CA MET A 112 0.01 6.36 -6.87
C MET A 112 1.33 6.06 -6.14
N TYR A 113 1.83 7.04 -5.42
CA TYR A 113 3.03 6.90 -4.60
C TYR A 113 2.69 7.12 -3.14
N ASP A 114 3.31 6.32 -2.26
CA ASP A 114 3.17 6.49 -0.83
C ASP A 114 4.07 7.63 -0.31
N PRO A 115 4.10 7.94 1.00
CA PRO A 115 4.90 9.04 1.53
C PRO A 115 6.40 8.95 1.25
N ASP A 116 6.94 7.75 1.05
CA ASP A 116 8.35 7.53 0.75
C ASP A 116 8.63 7.39 -0.74
N GLY A 117 7.60 7.47 -1.58
CA GLY A 117 7.74 7.34 -3.02
C GLY A 117 7.66 5.92 -3.55
N TYR A 118 7.22 4.95 -2.73
CA TYR A 118 6.94 3.61 -3.24
C TYR A 118 5.75 3.65 -4.18
N GLU A 119 5.90 2.98 -5.32
CA GLU A 119 4.83 2.88 -6.31
C GLU A 119 3.79 1.87 -5.84
N ILE A 120 2.54 2.33 -5.74
CA ILE A 120 1.42 1.48 -5.36
C ILE A 120 0.40 1.48 -6.49
N VAL A 121 -0.06 0.29 -6.84
CA VAL A 121 -1.08 0.10 -7.87
C VAL A 121 -2.26 -0.60 -7.23
N PHE A 122 -3.47 -0.11 -7.50
CA PHE A 122 -4.71 -0.78 -7.14
C PHE A 122 -5.38 -1.23 -8.43
N ALA A 123 -5.79 -2.49 -8.49
CA ALA A 123 -6.28 -3.09 -9.72
C ALA A 123 -7.51 -3.97 -9.47
N THR A 124 -8.38 -4.01 -10.47
CA THR A 124 -9.54 -4.90 -10.53
C THR A 124 -9.47 -5.68 -11.84
N PRO A 125 -9.58 -7.02 -11.83
CA PRO A 125 -9.62 -7.78 -13.08
C PRO A 125 -10.80 -7.35 -13.96
N ILE A 126 -10.57 -7.29 -15.26
CA ILE A 126 -11.61 -7.02 -16.26
C ILE A 126 -11.99 -8.36 -16.92
N ASP A 127 -13.25 -8.66 -16.94
CA ASP A 127 -13.76 -9.88 -17.60
C ASP A 127 -13.81 -9.72 -19.12
#